data_26ce853751cb903e4552e4de821e8e62
#
_entry.id   26ce853751cb903e4552e4de821e8e62
#
_cell.length_a   1.000
_cell.length_b   1.000
_cell.length_c   1.000
_cell.angle_alpha   90.00
_cell.angle_beta   90.00
_cell.angle_gamma   90.00
#
_symmetry.space_group_name_H-M   'P 1'
#
loop_
_entity.id
_entity.type
_entity.pdbx_description
1 polymer ?
#
loop_
_entity_poly.entity_id
_entity_poly.type
_entity_poly.pdbx_seq_one_letter_code
_entity_poly.pdbx_strand_id
1 'polypeptide(L)'
;RTYKDIKNLKKLSKKNLKDYLINKKIKLPLLIQDLSNIRVIPYQVSSPNFITHKKVKGQVLLNPDLTKTKNLTNKIILIENADPGYDWIFGYEILGLITKYGGINSHMSIRCSELSIPAVIGCGEEIFSNLINNRSIYLDCSSSVIYSI
;
A
#
# COMPACT_ATOMS: atom_id res chain seq x y z
N ARG A 1 17.78 -0.75 -19.70
CA ARG A 1 16.34 -0.91 -20.13
C ARG A 1 15.77 0.37 -20.74
N THR A 2 15.99 1.54 -20.15
CA THR A 2 15.43 2.84 -20.56
C THR A 2 15.76 3.24 -22.00
N TYR A 3 17.01 3.05 -22.42
CA TYR A 3 17.44 3.46 -23.78
C TYR A 3 16.88 2.55 -24.89
N LYS A 4 16.73 1.25 -24.60
CA LYS A 4 16.10 0.28 -25.52
C LYS A 4 14.62 0.55 -25.70
N ASP A 5 13.93 0.93 -24.62
CA ASP A 5 12.49 1.21 -24.64
C ASP A 5 12.18 2.48 -25.44
N ILE A 6 13.00 3.54 -25.29
CA ILE A 6 12.87 4.77 -26.09
C ILE A 6 13.13 4.53 -27.58
N LYS A 7 14.10 3.65 -27.91
CA LYS A 7 14.40 3.30 -29.31
C LYS A 7 13.26 2.52 -29.96
N ASN A 8 12.57 1.69 -29.17
CA ASN A 8 11.38 0.96 -29.63
C ASN A 8 10.17 1.89 -29.79
N LEU A 9 9.99 2.89 -28.92
CA LEU A 9 8.93 3.89 -29.02
C LEU A 9 9.02 4.71 -30.32
N LYS A 10 10.23 5.01 -30.80
CA LYS A 10 10.42 5.72 -32.10
C LYS A 10 9.93 4.92 -33.30
N LYS A 11 9.82 3.59 -33.20
CA LYS A 11 9.35 2.71 -34.29
C LYS A 11 7.83 2.52 -34.30
N LEU A 12 7.13 2.92 -33.23
CA LEU A 12 5.69 2.79 -33.13
C LEU A 12 4.99 3.89 -33.92
N SER A 13 3.92 3.54 -34.63
CA SER A 13 3.04 4.55 -35.24
C SER A 13 2.41 5.42 -34.14
N LYS A 14 2.00 6.66 -34.48
CA LYS A 14 1.33 7.55 -33.49
C LYS A 14 0.14 6.90 -32.80
N LYS A 15 -0.60 6.04 -33.48
CA LYS A 15 -1.73 5.30 -32.93
C LYS A 15 -1.27 4.26 -31.88
N ASN A 16 -0.28 3.45 -32.25
CA ASN A 16 0.26 2.42 -31.36
C ASN A 16 0.98 3.01 -30.14
N LEU A 17 1.61 4.18 -30.31
CA LEU A 17 2.22 4.91 -29.20
C LEU A 17 1.18 5.35 -28.17
N LYS A 18 0.04 5.89 -28.65
CA LYS A 18 -1.06 6.31 -27.77
C LYS A 18 -1.65 5.13 -26.99
N ASP A 19 -1.90 4.02 -27.68
CA ASP A 19 -2.41 2.79 -27.06
C ASP A 19 -1.40 2.20 -26.05
N TYR A 20 -0.13 2.22 -26.37
CA TYR A 20 0.94 1.77 -25.48
C TYR A 20 1.01 2.60 -24.18
N LEU A 21 0.93 3.93 -24.31
CA LEU A 21 0.98 4.83 -23.14
C LEU A 21 -0.25 4.70 -22.26
N ILE A 22 -1.43 4.53 -22.86
CA ILE A 22 -2.68 4.32 -22.12
C ILE A 22 -2.64 2.99 -21.36
N ASN A 23 -2.26 1.90 -22.01
CA ASN A 23 -2.22 0.57 -21.43
C ASN A 23 -1.16 0.41 -20.33
N LYS A 24 -0.06 1.14 -20.41
CA LYS A 24 1.01 1.13 -19.40
C LYS A 24 0.80 2.14 -18.28
N LYS A 25 -0.31 2.89 -18.27
CA LYS A 25 -0.60 3.95 -17.28
C LYS A 25 0.56 4.91 -17.02
N ILE A 26 1.36 5.19 -18.05
CA ILE A 26 2.49 6.11 -17.96
C ILE A 26 1.94 7.54 -17.96
N LYS A 27 2.13 8.27 -16.86
CA LYS A 27 1.87 9.71 -16.83
C LYS A 27 3.05 10.44 -17.46
N LEU A 28 2.82 11.04 -18.62
CA LEU A 28 3.82 11.91 -19.25
C LEU A 28 3.80 13.29 -18.59
N PRO A 29 4.95 13.98 -18.46
CA PRO A 29 4.99 15.37 -18.06
C PRO A 29 4.22 16.24 -19.06
N LEU A 30 3.62 17.34 -18.58
CA LEU A 30 2.80 18.25 -19.36
C LEU A 30 3.56 18.84 -20.58
N LEU A 31 4.87 18.99 -20.48
CA LEU A 31 5.73 19.50 -21.53
C LEU A 31 6.95 18.60 -21.68
N ILE A 32 7.04 17.88 -22.79
CA ILE A 32 8.21 17.11 -23.21
C ILE A 32 8.88 17.86 -24.35
N GLN A 33 9.98 18.54 -24.06
CA GLN A 33 10.74 19.29 -25.06
C GLN A 33 11.86 18.44 -25.68
N ASP A 34 12.39 17.47 -24.94
CA ASP A 34 13.47 16.60 -25.38
C ASP A 34 13.30 15.19 -24.78
N LEU A 35 13.96 14.21 -25.38
CA LEU A 35 14.00 12.83 -24.91
C LEU A 35 14.61 12.67 -23.51
N SER A 36 15.48 13.58 -23.10
CA SER A 36 16.05 13.65 -21.74
C SER A 36 14.98 13.94 -20.68
N ASN A 37 13.84 14.53 -21.06
CA ASN A 37 12.73 14.82 -20.17
C ASN A 37 11.86 13.58 -19.87
N ILE A 38 12.07 12.48 -20.60
CA ILE A 38 11.40 11.22 -20.34
C ILE A 38 12.19 10.45 -19.28
N ARG A 39 11.87 10.69 -18.02
CA ARG A 39 12.35 9.86 -16.92
C ARG A 39 11.37 8.73 -16.69
N VAL A 40 11.76 7.51 -17.03
CA VAL A 40 11.05 6.32 -16.54
C VAL A 40 11.50 6.14 -15.10
N ILE A 41 10.71 6.68 -14.18
CA ILE A 41 10.87 6.36 -12.76
C ILE A 41 10.36 4.92 -12.64
N PRO A 42 11.22 3.93 -12.30
CA PRO A 42 10.72 2.60 -12.02
C PRO A 42 9.72 2.74 -10.87
N TYR A 43 8.53 2.20 -11.05
CA TYR A 43 7.56 2.09 -9.97
C TYR A 43 8.26 1.31 -8.85
N GLN A 44 8.70 2.01 -7.82
CA GLN A 44 9.16 1.32 -6.62
C GLN A 44 7.91 0.67 -6.03
N VAL A 45 7.77 -0.62 -6.28
CA VAL A 45 6.89 -1.46 -5.50
C VAL A 45 7.50 -1.43 -4.10
N SER A 46 6.96 -0.59 -3.23
CA SER A 46 7.34 -0.62 -1.83
C SER A 46 7.01 -2.03 -1.34
N SER A 47 8.01 -2.79 -0.95
CA SER A 47 7.76 -4.07 -0.32
C SER A 47 7.08 -3.80 1.03
N PRO A 48 5.97 -4.49 1.34
CA PRO A 48 5.30 -4.36 2.62
C PRO A 48 6.25 -4.62 3.79
N ASN A 49 6.20 -3.79 4.82
CA ASN A 49 6.96 -4.00 6.05
C ASN A 49 6.08 -4.75 7.05
N PHE A 50 6.40 -6.01 7.30
CA PHE A 50 5.71 -6.83 8.29
C PHE A 50 6.29 -6.60 9.68
N ILE A 51 5.43 -6.23 10.62
CA ILE A 51 5.78 -5.90 12.00
C ILE A 51 5.31 -7.04 12.91
N THR A 52 6.18 -7.47 13.80
CA THR A 52 6.04 -8.65 14.68
C THR A 52 6.17 -9.99 13.93
N HIS A 53 5.92 -11.10 14.63
CA HIS A 53 5.92 -12.46 14.06
C HIS A 53 4.60 -13.19 14.34
N LYS A 54 3.52 -12.45 14.60
CA LYS A 54 2.22 -13.02 14.92
C LYS A 54 1.38 -13.28 13.67
N LYS A 55 0.43 -14.19 13.83
CA LYS A 55 -0.57 -14.55 12.83
C LYS A 55 -1.95 -14.21 13.36
N VAL A 56 -2.76 -13.58 12.55
CA VAL A 56 -4.13 -13.24 12.91
C VAL A 56 -5.08 -13.41 11.72
N LYS A 57 -6.33 -13.70 12.05
CA LYS A 57 -7.44 -13.70 11.13
C LYS A 57 -8.56 -12.87 11.73
N GLY A 58 -9.12 -11.93 10.96
CA GLY A 58 -10.17 -11.07 11.48
C GLY A 58 -10.91 -10.30 10.41
N GLN A 59 -12.01 -9.70 10.87
CA GLN A 59 -12.78 -8.78 10.04
C GLN A 59 -12.03 -7.47 9.83
N VAL A 60 -12.25 -6.90 8.68
CA VAL A 60 -11.63 -5.62 8.26
C VAL A 60 -12.49 -4.44 8.68
N LEU A 61 -11.84 -3.39 9.13
CA LEU A 61 -12.43 -2.08 9.33
C LEU A 61 -11.57 -1.02 8.62
N LEU A 62 -12.16 -0.37 7.62
CA LEU A 62 -11.48 0.63 6.80
C LEU A 62 -11.63 2.03 7.41
N ASN A 63 -10.53 2.77 7.50
CA ASN A 63 -10.45 4.17 7.89
C ASN A 63 -11.41 4.54 9.06
N PRO A 64 -11.21 3.98 10.26
CA PRO A 64 -12.07 4.26 11.38
C PRO A 64 -12.04 5.75 11.73
N ASP A 65 -13.21 6.29 12.04
CA ASP A 65 -13.39 7.67 12.46
C ASP A 65 -13.65 7.69 13.98
N LEU A 66 -12.85 8.46 14.72
CA LEU A 66 -12.93 8.58 16.18
C LEU A 66 -14.35 8.91 16.68
N THR A 67 -15.07 9.71 15.90
CA THR A 67 -16.42 10.20 16.31
C THR A 67 -17.53 9.20 15.97
N LYS A 68 -17.34 8.35 14.98
CA LYS A 68 -18.39 7.47 14.42
C LYS A 68 -18.16 6.00 14.74
N THR A 69 -16.91 5.58 14.93
CA THR A 69 -16.60 4.17 15.12
C THR A 69 -16.64 3.80 16.60
N LYS A 70 -17.65 3.03 16.98
CA LYS A 70 -17.89 2.67 18.38
C LYS A 70 -17.08 1.45 18.86
N ASN A 71 -16.63 0.58 17.96
CA ASN A 71 -15.92 -0.66 18.35
C ASN A 71 -14.91 -1.10 17.31
N LEU A 72 -13.63 -1.11 17.71
CA LEU A 72 -12.50 -1.61 16.94
C LEU A 72 -11.99 -2.98 17.45
N THR A 73 -12.51 -3.43 18.58
CA THR A 73 -12.06 -4.66 19.24
C THR A 73 -12.21 -5.88 18.32
N ASN A 74 -11.18 -6.71 18.28
CA ASN A 74 -11.11 -7.91 17.46
C ASN A 74 -11.22 -7.66 15.94
N LYS A 75 -10.78 -6.50 15.45
CA LYS A 75 -10.77 -6.18 14.03
C LYS A 75 -9.35 -5.89 13.52
N ILE A 76 -9.15 -6.13 12.24
CA ILE A 76 -7.96 -5.70 11.51
C ILE A 76 -8.27 -4.33 10.90
N ILE A 77 -7.50 -3.33 11.29
CA ILE A 77 -7.71 -1.95 10.89
C ILE A 77 -6.93 -1.66 9.61
N LEU A 78 -7.60 -1.10 8.61
CA LEU A 78 -6.99 -0.61 7.37
C LEU A 78 -7.03 0.91 7.35
N ILE A 79 -5.86 1.55 7.22
CA ILE A 79 -5.74 3.01 7.06
C ILE A 79 -4.84 3.34 5.87
N GLU A 80 -5.08 4.49 5.25
CA GLU A 80 -4.28 4.85 4.07
C GLU A 80 -2.85 5.22 4.44
N ASN A 81 -2.66 6.03 5.48
CA ASN A 81 -1.35 6.52 5.89
C ASN A 81 -1.02 6.07 7.31
N ALA A 82 0.26 5.77 7.54
CA ALA A 82 0.78 5.50 8.89
C ALA A 82 0.92 6.82 9.69
N ASP A 83 -0.20 7.51 9.91
CA ASP A 83 -0.28 8.84 10.50
C ASP A 83 -0.46 8.73 12.02
N PRO A 84 0.31 9.51 12.85
CA PRO A 84 0.12 9.60 14.30
C PRO A 84 -1.29 9.99 14.73
N GLY A 85 -2.06 10.68 13.87
CA GLY A 85 -3.48 10.99 14.12
C GLY A 85 -4.37 9.79 14.40
N TYR A 86 -3.93 8.58 14.02
CA TYR A 86 -4.62 7.33 14.32
C TYR A 86 -4.14 6.65 15.61
N ASP A 87 -3.29 7.26 16.44
CA ASP A 87 -2.75 6.64 17.66
C ASP A 87 -3.86 6.17 18.64
N TRP A 88 -5.00 6.81 18.62
CA TRP A 88 -6.16 6.45 19.42
C TRP A 88 -6.69 5.02 19.17
N ILE A 89 -6.41 4.40 18.00
CA ILE A 89 -6.84 3.02 17.71
C ILE A 89 -6.20 2.02 18.66
N PHE A 90 -5.01 2.32 19.18
CA PHE A 90 -4.31 1.46 20.14
C PHE A 90 -4.91 1.48 21.55
N GLY A 91 -5.88 2.34 21.81
CA GLY A 91 -6.72 2.27 22.99
C GLY A 91 -7.75 1.13 22.97
N TYR A 92 -7.86 0.41 21.86
CA TYR A 92 -8.73 -0.75 21.67
C TYR A 92 -7.90 -2.02 21.44
N GLU A 93 -8.48 -3.17 21.75
CA GLU A 93 -7.86 -4.49 21.47
C GLU A 93 -8.04 -4.85 20.00
N ILE A 94 -7.28 -4.17 19.12
CA ILE A 94 -7.29 -4.47 17.67
C ILE A 94 -6.48 -5.75 17.39
N LEU A 95 -6.90 -6.53 16.40
CA LEU A 95 -6.18 -7.74 15.98
C LEU A 95 -4.94 -7.45 15.15
N GLY A 96 -4.97 -6.38 14.37
CA GLY A 96 -3.86 -6.02 13.51
C GLY A 96 -4.07 -4.68 12.81
N LEU A 97 -3.00 -4.17 12.21
CA LEU A 97 -3.00 -2.91 11.46
C LEU A 97 -2.40 -3.11 10.07
N ILE A 98 -3.03 -2.54 9.06
CA ILE A 98 -2.51 -2.52 7.69
C ILE A 98 -2.55 -1.08 7.20
N THR A 99 -1.42 -0.57 6.70
CA THR A 99 -1.38 0.75 6.09
C THR A 99 -1.00 0.66 4.61
N LYS A 100 -1.64 1.47 3.80
CA LYS A 100 -1.35 1.60 2.37
C LYS A 100 0.02 2.24 2.16
N TYR A 101 0.27 3.36 2.84
CA TYR A 101 1.51 4.12 2.81
C TYR A 101 2.14 4.20 4.20
N GLY A 102 3.46 4.34 4.22
CA GLY A 102 4.25 4.47 5.43
C GLY A 102 5.52 3.63 5.36
N GLY A 103 6.43 3.89 6.25
CA GLY A 103 7.71 3.17 6.35
C GLY A 103 7.87 2.44 7.67
N ILE A 104 8.87 1.57 7.73
CA ILE A 104 9.19 0.79 8.93
C ILE A 104 9.50 1.67 10.15
N ASN A 105 9.97 2.88 9.94
CA ASN A 105 10.28 3.85 11.00
C ASN A 105 9.13 4.81 11.31
N SER A 106 7.92 4.56 10.78
CA SER A 106 6.74 5.37 11.10
C SER A 106 6.32 5.19 12.55
N HIS A 107 5.66 6.20 13.11
CA HIS A 107 5.09 6.16 14.47
C HIS A 107 4.22 4.91 14.67
N MET A 108 3.32 4.64 13.71
CA MET A 108 2.42 3.49 13.79
C MET A 108 3.15 2.14 13.77
N SER A 109 4.27 2.04 13.03
CA SER A 109 5.12 0.83 13.03
C SER A 109 5.74 0.58 14.39
N ILE A 110 6.30 1.63 15.00
CA ILE A 110 6.91 1.57 16.33
C ILE A 110 5.86 1.15 17.38
N ARG A 111 4.69 1.79 17.36
CA ARG A 111 3.58 1.45 18.29
C ARG A 111 3.11 0.01 18.14
N CYS A 112 2.96 -0.49 16.90
CA CYS A 112 2.61 -1.89 16.67
C CYS A 112 3.67 -2.85 17.23
N SER A 113 4.95 -2.51 17.08
CA SER A 113 6.05 -3.30 17.65
C SER A 113 6.02 -3.33 19.18
N GLU A 114 5.89 -2.17 19.82
CA GLU A 114 5.82 -2.03 21.28
C GLU A 114 4.65 -2.81 21.88
N LEU A 115 3.47 -2.71 21.28
CA LEU A 115 2.26 -3.37 21.73
C LEU A 115 2.14 -4.83 21.23
N SER A 116 3.13 -5.30 20.49
CA SER A 116 3.11 -6.63 19.87
C SER A 116 1.87 -6.89 19.00
N ILE A 117 1.37 -5.87 18.31
CA ILE A 117 0.25 -5.96 17.37
C ILE A 117 0.81 -6.31 15.99
N PRO A 118 0.32 -7.39 15.33
CA PRO A 118 0.74 -7.72 13.97
C PRO A 118 0.32 -6.63 13.00
N ALA A 119 1.27 -6.17 12.19
CA ALA A 119 0.97 -5.10 11.24
C ALA A 119 1.72 -5.25 9.93
N VAL A 120 1.14 -4.64 8.88
CA VAL A 120 1.77 -4.45 7.57
C VAL A 120 1.78 -2.97 7.24
N ILE A 121 2.97 -2.39 7.23
CA ILE A 121 3.15 -0.96 7.00
C ILE A 121 3.62 -0.72 5.56
N GLY A 122 2.88 0.14 4.84
CA GLY A 122 3.22 0.50 3.47
C GLY A 122 3.03 -0.65 2.48
N CYS A 123 1.88 -1.35 2.53
CA CYS A 123 1.61 -2.47 1.63
C CYS A 123 1.43 -2.07 0.16
N GLY A 124 1.26 -0.79 -0.11
CA GLY A 124 1.09 -0.25 -1.46
C GLY A 124 -0.35 -0.30 -1.96
N GLU A 125 -0.57 0.37 -3.09
CA GLU A 125 -1.90 0.57 -3.70
C GLU A 125 -2.58 -0.74 -4.09
N GLU A 126 -1.83 -1.63 -4.74
CA GLU A 126 -2.39 -2.86 -5.32
C GLU A 126 -2.89 -3.81 -4.23
N ILE A 127 -2.05 -4.10 -3.23
CA ILE A 127 -2.41 -4.97 -2.12
C ILE A 127 -3.56 -4.35 -1.33
N PHE A 128 -3.46 -3.07 -0.98
CA PHE A 128 -4.49 -2.37 -0.21
C PHE A 128 -5.85 -2.39 -0.89
N SER A 129 -5.91 -2.11 -2.21
CA SER A 129 -7.14 -2.12 -2.99
C SER A 129 -7.79 -3.51 -3.05
N ASN A 130 -6.98 -4.57 -3.09
CA ASN A 130 -7.48 -5.94 -3.04
C ASN A 130 -8.06 -6.28 -1.66
N LEU A 131 -7.49 -5.75 -0.58
CA LEU A 131 -7.94 -6.03 0.78
C LEU A 131 -9.22 -5.28 1.17
N ILE A 132 -9.42 -4.06 0.69
CA ILE A 132 -10.61 -3.23 0.99
C ILE A 132 -11.92 -3.93 0.62
N ASN A 133 -11.93 -4.66 -0.48
CA ASN A 133 -13.14 -5.31 -1.01
C ASN A 133 -13.54 -6.58 -0.24
N ASN A 134 -12.76 -6.99 0.75
CA ASN A 134 -12.95 -8.23 1.45
C ASN A 134 -13.38 -7.99 2.90
N ARG A 135 -14.26 -8.86 3.42
CA ARG A 135 -14.76 -8.76 4.79
C ARG A 135 -13.78 -9.28 5.83
N SER A 136 -12.92 -10.20 5.45
CA SER A 136 -11.99 -10.86 6.36
C SER A 136 -10.62 -11.04 5.71
N ILE A 137 -9.57 -10.91 6.50
CA ILE A 137 -8.19 -11.02 6.08
C ILE A 137 -7.45 -12.01 6.99
N TYR A 138 -6.53 -12.75 6.38
CA TYR A 138 -5.48 -13.49 7.08
C TYR A 138 -4.16 -12.74 6.94
N LEU A 139 -3.52 -12.49 8.06
CA LEU A 139 -2.23 -11.82 8.17
C LEU A 139 -1.26 -12.71 8.92
N ASP A 140 -0.16 -13.10 8.28
CA ASP A 140 0.96 -13.82 8.86
C ASP A 140 2.24 -13.00 8.72
N CYS A 141 2.58 -12.28 9.79
CA CYS A 141 3.79 -11.46 9.81
C CYS A 141 5.08 -12.29 9.87
N SER A 142 5.03 -13.53 10.36
CA SER A 142 6.22 -14.39 10.42
C SER A 142 6.64 -14.91 9.05
N SER A 143 5.68 -15.17 8.16
CA SER A 143 5.91 -15.66 6.80
C SER A 143 5.79 -14.55 5.75
N SER A 144 5.56 -13.30 6.17
CA SER A 144 5.33 -12.15 5.27
C SER A 144 4.19 -12.39 4.27
N VAL A 145 3.09 -12.97 4.74
CA VAL A 145 1.94 -13.34 3.92
C VAL A 145 0.68 -12.58 4.37
N ILE A 146 -0.04 -12.05 3.40
CA ILE A 146 -1.34 -11.40 3.59
C ILE A 146 -2.26 -11.77 2.44
N TYR A 147 -3.49 -12.18 2.73
CA TYR A 147 -4.53 -12.44 1.74
C TYR A 147 -5.93 -12.30 2.31
N SER A 148 -6.89 -12.10 1.43
CA SER A 148 -8.32 -12.07 1.75
C SER A 148 -8.88 -13.49 1.89
N ILE A 149 -9.90 -13.63 2.74
CA ILE A 149 -10.58 -14.90 3.02
C ILE A 149 -12.08 -14.74 2.73
#